data_f4cb9829e7402a793d0c7e48e88677e3
#
_entry.id   f4cb9829e7402a793d0c7e48e88677e3
#
_cell.length_a   1.000
_cell.length_b   1.000
_cell.length_c   1.000
_cell.angle_alpha   90.00
_cell.angle_beta   90.00
_cell.angle_gamma   90.00
#
_symmetry.space_group_name_H-M   'P 1'
#
loop_
_entity.id
_entity.type
_entity.pdbx_description
1 polymer ?
#
loop_
_entity_poly.entity_id
_entity_poly.type
_entity_poly.pdbx_seq_one_letter_code
_entity_poly.pdbx_strand_id
1 'polypeptide(L)'
;MTNQRDFSMTMFARLVLILSLAVPPGLALASDPQDISWHMLAPPAAVIENPFENLTDDQMDTLRRILRFEALAEQSYDASFTTEAQALREQLAKDGIDVDGLFAARLAIMEKREAAASAVNEALIGSSIRMPGYVLPLEFKDRKVVEFLLVPTVGACIHTPPPPANQVVHVVYPEGIEVNGLFTP
;
A
#
# COMPACT_ATOMS: atom_id res chain seq x y z
N MET A 1 75.13 -43.70 53.34
CA MET A 1 75.70 -42.33 53.28
C MET A 1 74.79 -41.50 52.35
N THR A 2 74.04 -40.64 53.04
CA THR A 2 73.77 -39.18 52.65
C THR A 2 73.26 -38.94 51.27
N ASN A 3 72.24 -38.25 51.00
CA ASN A 3 71.74 -37.02 51.65
C ASN A 3 70.34 -36.69 51.12
N GLN A 4 69.53 -36.29 52.05
CA GLN A 4 68.22 -35.66 51.89
C GLN A 4 68.36 -34.29 51.22
N ARG A 5 67.49 -33.90 50.33
CA ARG A 5 67.11 -32.53 50.19
C ARG A 5 65.67 -32.42 49.64
N ASP A 6 64.86 -32.03 50.57
CA ASP A 6 63.52 -31.51 50.37
C ASP A 6 63.49 -30.39 49.31
N PHE A 7 62.60 -30.48 48.36
CA PHE A 7 62.20 -29.30 47.62
C PHE A 7 60.68 -29.21 47.61
N SER A 8 60.20 -28.45 48.55
CA SER A 8 58.84 -28.01 48.67
C SER A 8 58.55 -27.03 47.54
N MET A 9 57.74 -27.45 46.62
CA MET A 9 57.25 -26.55 45.57
C MET A 9 55.79 -26.28 45.81
N THR A 10 55.52 -25.18 46.46
CA THR A 10 54.20 -24.60 46.68
C THR A 10 53.54 -24.29 45.38
N MET A 11 52.54 -25.08 45.06
CA MET A 11 51.70 -24.94 43.89
C MET A 11 50.62 -23.86 44.19
N PHE A 12 50.91 -22.63 43.80
CA PHE A 12 49.92 -21.55 43.80
C PHE A 12 48.83 -21.89 42.77
N ALA A 13 47.74 -22.46 43.25
CA ALA A 13 46.53 -22.57 42.46
C ALA A 13 45.94 -21.18 42.27
N ARG A 14 46.15 -20.59 41.09
CA ARG A 14 45.43 -19.39 40.65
C ARG A 14 44.01 -19.81 40.31
N LEU A 15 43.09 -19.59 41.23
CA LEU A 15 41.67 -19.68 41.00
C LEU A 15 41.24 -18.49 40.13
N VAL A 16 41.14 -18.70 38.83
CA VAL A 16 40.54 -17.72 37.90
C VAL A 16 39.03 -17.84 38.07
N LEU A 17 38.45 -16.94 38.84
CA LEU A 17 37.01 -16.79 38.96
C LEU A 17 36.50 -16.16 37.67
N ILE A 18 36.03 -16.95 36.71
CA ILE A 18 35.31 -16.48 35.54
C ILE A 18 33.92 -16.07 36.02
N LEU A 19 33.76 -14.78 36.31
CA LEU A 19 32.46 -14.15 36.52
C LEU A 19 31.75 -14.09 35.15
N SER A 20 31.01 -15.13 34.80
CA SER A 20 30.12 -15.13 33.65
C SER A 20 29.01 -14.12 33.93
N LEU A 21 29.12 -12.93 33.32
CA LEU A 21 28.05 -11.95 33.26
C LEU A 21 26.91 -12.58 32.44
N ALA A 22 25.96 -13.21 33.10
CA ALA A 22 24.71 -13.60 32.49
C ALA A 22 23.97 -12.31 32.12
N VAL A 23 24.09 -11.89 30.86
CA VAL A 23 23.22 -10.85 30.28
C VAL A 23 21.81 -11.43 30.28
N PRO A 24 20.88 -10.88 31.10
CA PRO A 24 19.50 -11.36 31.02
C PRO A 24 19.01 -11.15 29.56
N PRO A 25 18.23 -12.11 29.01
CA PRO A 25 17.58 -11.89 27.73
C PRO A 25 16.80 -10.58 27.85
N GLY A 26 17.18 -9.60 27.03
CA GLY A 26 16.53 -8.29 27.04
C GLY A 26 15.02 -8.53 26.94
N LEU A 27 14.29 -8.09 27.94
CA LEU A 27 12.86 -7.92 27.84
C LEU A 27 12.66 -6.98 26.64
N ALA A 28 12.27 -7.54 25.50
CA ALA A 28 11.76 -6.75 24.39
C ALA A 28 10.54 -6.01 24.97
N LEU A 29 10.72 -4.74 25.30
CA LEU A 29 9.62 -3.87 25.65
C LEU A 29 8.75 -3.84 24.39
N ALA A 30 7.66 -4.60 24.40
CA ALA A 30 6.64 -4.47 23.40
C ALA A 30 6.18 -3.00 23.46
N SER A 31 6.55 -2.22 22.47
CA SER A 31 6.05 -0.86 22.35
C SER A 31 4.53 -0.93 22.26
N ASP A 32 3.84 -0.03 22.97
CA ASP A 32 2.40 0.05 22.84
C ASP A 32 2.02 0.21 21.35
N PRO A 33 0.95 -0.47 20.90
CA PRO A 33 0.51 -0.36 19.52
C PRO A 33 0.21 1.08 19.15
N GLN A 34 0.74 1.54 18.03
CA GLN A 34 0.48 2.88 17.49
C GLN A 34 -0.94 2.94 16.93
N ASP A 35 -1.74 3.89 17.39
CA ASP A 35 -3.05 4.16 16.79
C ASP A 35 -2.87 4.84 15.42
N ILE A 36 -3.38 4.21 14.38
CA ILE A 36 -3.32 4.73 13.01
C ILE A 36 -4.71 4.79 12.38
N SER A 37 -4.82 5.62 11.36
CA SER A 37 -6.01 5.71 10.50
C SER A 37 -5.69 5.18 9.10
N TRP A 38 -6.72 4.84 8.36
CA TRP A 38 -6.63 4.20 7.06
C TRP A 38 -5.72 4.92 6.06
N HIS A 39 -5.78 6.25 6.00
CA HIS A 39 -4.94 7.04 5.10
C HIS A 39 -3.43 6.91 5.39
N MET A 40 -3.06 6.50 6.61
CA MET A 40 -1.64 6.31 6.98
C MET A 40 -1.04 5.03 6.41
N LEU A 41 -1.85 4.11 5.90
CA LEU A 41 -1.36 2.89 5.22
C LEU A 41 -0.72 3.21 3.87
N ALA A 42 -1.14 4.29 3.22
CA ALA A 42 -0.50 4.80 2.01
C ALA A 42 0.67 5.74 2.35
N PRO A 43 1.68 5.86 1.49
CA PRO A 43 2.69 6.89 1.63
C PRO A 43 2.04 8.29 1.45
N PRO A 44 2.70 9.37 1.88
CA PRO A 44 2.23 10.71 1.61
C PRO A 44 1.93 10.91 0.13
N ALA A 45 0.77 11.48 -0.17
CA ALA A 45 0.32 11.66 -1.55
C ALA A 45 1.31 12.55 -2.33
N ALA A 46 1.82 12.06 -3.44
CA ALA A 46 2.57 12.87 -4.37
C ALA A 46 1.64 13.89 -5.04
N VAL A 47 2.10 15.11 -5.20
CA VAL A 47 1.38 16.13 -5.99
C VAL A 47 1.42 15.69 -7.45
N ILE A 48 0.25 15.44 -8.02
CA ILE A 48 0.10 15.11 -9.44
C ILE A 48 -0.41 16.36 -10.12
N GLU A 49 0.44 16.99 -10.94
CA GLU A 49 0.02 18.10 -11.78
C GLU A 49 -1.05 17.64 -12.76
N ASN A 50 -2.13 18.39 -12.83
CA ASN A 50 -3.29 18.07 -13.68
C ASN A 50 -3.48 19.15 -14.74
N PRO A 51 -2.97 18.98 -15.97
CA PRO A 51 -3.07 19.99 -17.02
C PRO A 51 -4.52 20.24 -17.47
N PHE A 52 -5.46 19.35 -17.14
CA PHE A 52 -6.86 19.50 -17.49
C PHE A 52 -7.59 20.56 -16.65
N GLU A 53 -7.04 21.00 -15.53
CA GLU A 53 -7.65 22.05 -14.67
C GLU A 53 -7.68 23.42 -15.34
N ASN A 54 -6.85 23.63 -16.36
CA ASN A 54 -6.78 24.89 -17.10
C ASN A 54 -7.67 24.91 -18.34
N LEU A 55 -8.40 23.85 -18.61
CA LEU A 55 -9.29 23.75 -19.77
C LEU A 55 -10.70 24.22 -19.41
N THR A 56 -11.35 24.84 -20.39
CA THR A 56 -12.79 25.16 -20.29
C THR A 56 -13.64 23.90 -20.45
N ASP A 57 -14.90 23.95 -20.04
CA ASP A 57 -15.85 22.83 -20.19
C ASP A 57 -16.02 22.46 -21.68
N ASP A 58 -16.09 23.44 -22.58
CA ASP A 58 -16.20 23.22 -24.03
C ASP A 58 -14.96 22.52 -24.60
N GLN A 59 -13.77 22.87 -24.13
CA GLN A 59 -12.52 22.23 -24.52
C GLN A 59 -12.45 20.78 -24.01
N MET A 60 -12.90 20.55 -22.78
CA MET A 60 -13.01 19.20 -22.20
C MET A 60 -14.01 18.34 -22.99
N ASP A 61 -15.15 18.89 -23.37
CA ASP A 61 -16.13 18.15 -24.18
C ASP A 61 -15.61 17.87 -25.58
N THR A 62 -14.87 18.80 -26.16
CA THR A 62 -14.20 18.58 -27.45
C THR A 62 -13.18 17.46 -27.37
N LEU A 63 -12.34 17.39 -26.31
CA LEU A 63 -11.42 16.29 -26.08
C LEU A 63 -12.12 14.94 -25.93
N ARG A 64 -13.25 14.88 -25.20
CA ARG A 64 -14.06 13.65 -25.08
C ARG A 64 -14.60 13.18 -26.43
N ARG A 65 -15.03 14.12 -27.28
CA ARG A 65 -15.50 13.81 -28.63
C ARG A 65 -14.37 13.28 -29.51
N ILE A 66 -13.19 13.86 -29.46
CA ILE A 66 -12.01 13.37 -30.20
C ILE A 66 -11.75 11.90 -29.80
N LEU A 67 -11.61 11.59 -28.52
CA LEU A 67 -11.39 10.22 -28.04
C LEU A 67 -12.48 9.26 -28.53
N ARG A 68 -13.74 9.69 -28.51
CA ARG A 68 -14.85 8.88 -28.97
C ARG A 68 -14.78 8.59 -30.46
N PHE A 69 -14.48 9.60 -31.30
CA PHE A 69 -14.38 9.43 -32.75
C PHE A 69 -13.17 8.59 -33.15
N GLU A 70 -12.03 8.75 -32.47
CA GLU A 70 -10.86 7.92 -32.70
C GLU A 70 -11.14 6.45 -32.36
N ALA A 71 -11.77 6.18 -31.20
CA ALA A 71 -12.17 4.81 -30.83
C ALA A 71 -13.19 4.21 -31.85
N LEU A 72 -14.12 5.01 -32.38
CA LEU A 72 -15.06 4.55 -33.42
C LEU A 72 -14.34 4.31 -34.76
N ALA A 73 -13.37 5.12 -35.11
CA ALA A 73 -12.57 4.95 -36.34
C ALA A 73 -11.74 3.65 -36.29
N GLU A 74 -11.23 3.25 -35.12
CA GLU A 74 -10.53 1.97 -34.91
C GLU A 74 -11.47 0.76 -35.06
N GLN A 75 -12.74 0.90 -34.70
CA GLN A 75 -13.72 -0.19 -34.68
C GLN A 75 -14.55 -0.29 -35.99
N SER A 76 -14.53 0.73 -36.82
CA SER A 76 -15.34 0.81 -38.07
C SER A 76 -14.47 1.21 -39.25
N TYR A 77 -14.93 0.83 -40.46
CA TYR A 77 -14.30 1.27 -41.72
C TYR A 77 -14.83 2.63 -42.21
N ASP A 78 -15.57 3.37 -41.39
CA ASP A 78 -16.13 4.65 -41.73
C ASP A 78 -15.11 5.78 -41.53
N ALA A 79 -14.57 6.28 -42.61
CA ALA A 79 -13.58 7.37 -42.63
C ALA A 79 -14.14 8.71 -42.10
N SER A 80 -15.47 8.85 -41.94
CA SER A 80 -16.07 10.07 -41.41
C SER A 80 -15.60 10.33 -39.96
N PHE A 81 -15.44 9.30 -39.14
CA PHE A 81 -14.97 9.45 -37.77
C PHE A 81 -13.55 9.99 -37.66
N THR A 82 -12.66 9.54 -38.56
CA THR A 82 -11.29 10.09 -38.63
C THR A 82 -11.31 11.57 -39.03
N THR A 83 -12.16 11.94 -40.01
CA THR A 83 -12.29 13.32 -40.48
C THR A 83 -12.83 14.23 -39.37
N GLU A 84 -13.85 13.79 -38.64
CA GLU A 84 -14.42 14.51 -37.49
C GLU A 84 -13.40 14.70 -36.37
N ALA A 85 -12.68 13.65 -36.00
CA ALA A 85 -11.62 13.73 -34.99
C ALA A 85 -10.55 14.75 -35.36
N GLN A 86 -10.11 14.73 -36.65
CA GLN A 86 -9.10 15.65 -37.15
C GLN A 86 -9.58 17.11 -37.13
N ALA A 87 -10.82 17.37 -37.53
CA ALA A 87 -11.40 18.72 -37.50
C ALA A 87 -11.45 19.30 -36.07
N LEU A 88 -11.81 18.47 -35.09
CA LEU A 88 -11.82 18.86 -33.66
C LEU A 88 -10.40 19.09 -33.12
N ARG A 89 -9.42 18.29 -33.53
CA ARG A 89 -8.00 18.50 -33.19
C ARG A 89 -7.50 19.84 -33.73
N GLU A 90 -7.82 20.16 -34.97
CA GLU A 90 -7.46 21.45 -35.57
C GLU A 90 -8.12 22.65 -34.87
N GLN A 91 -9.35 22.47 -34.37
CA GLN A 91 -10.03 23.48 -33.56
C GLN A 91 -9.26 23.75 -32.28
N LEU A 92 -8.92 22.72 -31.50
CA LEU A 92 -8.18 22.86 -30.26
C LEU A 92 -6.75 23.39 -30.45
N ALA A 93 -6.11 22.98 -31.56
CA ALA A 93 -4.78 23.50 -31.91
C ALA A 93 -4.78 25.03 -32.21
N LYS A 94 -5.87 25.60 -32.74
CA LYS A 94 -6.04 27.07 -32.89
C LYS A 94 -6.12 27.77 -31.54
N ASP A 95 -6.63 27.09 -30.54
CA ASP A 95 -6.69 27.58 -29.14
C ASP A 95 -5.36 27.35 -28.38
N GLY A 96 -4.33 26.83 -29.06
CA GLY A 96 -3.02 26.55 -28.49
C GLY A 96 -2.97 25.30 -27.62
N ILE A 97 -3.95 24.39 -27.77
CA ILE A 97 -4.05 23.17 -26.96
C ILE A 97 -3.35 22.01 -27.67
N ASP A 98 -2.35 21.43 -27.01
CA ASP A 98 -1.67 20.21 -27.42
C ASP A 98 -2.48 18.97 -27.01
N VAL A 99 -3.30 18.46 -27.93
CA VAL A 99 -4.19 17.31 -27.72
C VAL A 99 -3.38 16.04 -27.41
N ASP A 100 -2.28 15.80 -28.10
CA ASP A 100 -1.46 14.60 -27.92
C ASP A 100 -0.72 14.65 -26.57
N GLY A 101 -0.20 15.82 -26.20
CA GLY A 101 0.39 16.06 -24.90
C GLY A 101 -0.62 15.85 -23.77
N LEU A 102 -1.86 16.29 -23.92
CA LEU A 102 -2.93 16.04 -22.93
C LEU A 102 -3.29 14.56 -22.82
N PHE A 103 -3.37 13.84 -23.93
CA PHE A 103 -3.65 12.40 -23.90
C PHE A 103 -2.51 11.61 -23.25
N ALA A 104 -1.26 11.97 -23.54
CA ALA A 104 -0.10 11.39 -22.86
C ALA A 104 -0.11 11.71 -21.37
N ALA A 105 -0.41 12.96 -20.97
CA ALA A 105 -0.54 13.37 -19.57
C ALA A 105 -1.65 12.60 -18.84
N ARG A 106 -2.79 12.35 -19.50
CA ARG A 106 -3.87 11.53 -18.93
C ARG A 106 -3.40 10.13 -18.58
N LEU A 107 -2.67 9.47 -19.49
CA LEU A 107 -2.13 8.13 -19.24
C LEU A 107 -1.13 8.14 -18.09
N ALA A 108 -0.22 9.09 -18.06
CA ALA A 108 0.76 9.24 -16.97
C ALA A 108 0.08 9.51 -15.61
N ILE A 109 -1.00 10.31 -15.57
CA ILE A 109 -1.78 10.56 -14.37
C ILE A 109 -2.48 9.27 -13.90
N MET A 110 -3.05 8.50 -14.82
CA MET A 110 -3.69 7.22 -14.49
C MET A 110 -2.69 6.24 -13.89
N GLU A 111 -1.52 6.08 -14.50
CA GLU A 111 -0.45 5.23 -14.00
C GLU A 111 0.02 5.66 -12.60
N LYS A 112 0.24 6.95 -12.37
CA LYS A 112 0.61 7.48 -11.05
C LYS A 112 -0.47 7.24 -10.01
N ARG A 113 -1.75 7.36 -10.36
CA ARG A 113 -2.88 7.09 -9.45
C ARG A 113 -2.98 5.61 -9.12
N GLU A 114 -2.78 4.73 -10.08
CA GLU A 114 -2.76 3.28 -9.87
C GLU A 114 -1.60 2.86 -8.98
N ALA A 115 -0.39 3.37 -9.24
CA ALA A 115 0.77 3.16 -8.39
C ALA A 115 0.51 3.66 -6.96
N ALA A 116 -0.07 4.85 -6.79
CA ALA A 116 -0.41 5.40 -5.48
C ALA A 116 -1.48 4.58 -4.75
N ALA A 117 -2.42 3.96 -5.48
CA ALA A 117 -3.49 3.13 -4.91
C ALA A 117 -2.99 1.76 -4.40
N SER A 118 -1.81 1.32 -4.82
CA SER A 118 -1.17 0.07 -4.39
C SER A 118 0.06 0.27 -3.51
N ALA A 119 0.61 1.48 -3.48
CA ALA A 119 1.79 1.79 -2.66
C ALA A 119 1.50 1.65 -1.17
N VAL A 120 2.45 1.11 -0.41
CA VAL A 120 2.36 0.93 1.04
C VAL A 120 3.28 1.89 1.78
N ASN A 121 2.90 2.26 2.99
CA ASN A 121 3.75 3.05 3.88
C ASN A 121 4.79 2.16 4.55
N GLU A 122 6.00 2.14 4.03
CA GLU A 122 7.10 1.31 4.52
C GLU A 122 7.48 1.60 5.98
N ALA A 123 7.20 2.80 6.49
CA ALA A 123 7.47 3.15 7.88
C ALA A 123 6.63 2.34 8.90
N LEU A 124 5.56 1.71 8.44
CA LEU A 124 4.71 0.87 9.29
C LEU A 124 5.14 -0.61 9.29
N ILE A 125 6.06 -1.00 8.41
CA ILE A 125 6.50 -2.40 8.31
C ILE A 125 7.20 -2.81 9.60
N GLY A 126 6.74 -3.92 10.20
CA GLY A 126 7.29 -4.46 11.45
C GLY A 126 6.86 -3.71 12.71
N SER A 127 6.02 -2.69 12.61
CA SER A 127 5.46 -1.99 13.76
C SER A 127 4.19 -2.67 14.29
N SER A 128 3.93 -2.54 15.59
CA SER A 128 2.65 -2.90 16.19
C SER A 128 1.69 -1.73 16.03
N ILE A 129 0.57 -1.95 15.35
CA ILE A 129 -0.42 -0.92 15.05
C ILE A 129 -1.80 -1.30 15.57
N ARG A 130 -2.63 -0.29 15.83
CA ARG A 130 -4.06 -0.42 16.14
C ARG A 130 -4.84 0.47 15.18
N MET A 131 -5.88 -0.09 14.58
CA MET A 131 -6.76 0.66 13.67
C MET A 131 -8.18 0.10 13.71
N PRO A 132 -9.20 0.95 13.59
CA PRO A 132 -10.58 0.50 13.48
C PRO A 132 -10.89 0.01 12.07
N GLY A 133 -11.79 -0.96 11.95
CA GLY A 133 -12.24 -1.45 10.65
C GLY A 133 -13.30 -2.53 10.77
N TYR A 134 -13.80 -3.00 9.65
CA TYR A 134 -14.79 -4.06 9.58
C TYR A 134 -14.13 -5.35 9.12
N VAL A 135 -14.44 -6.44 9.81
CA VAL A 135 -13.93 -7.78 9.52
C VAL A 135 -14.72 -8.42 8.40
N LEU A 136 -14.06 -8.81 7.32
CA LEU A 136 -14.60 -9.65 6.26
C LEU A 136 -13.93 -11.03 6.35
N PRO A 137 -14.61 -12.06 6.88
CA PRO A 137 -14.02 -13.37 7.12
C PRO A 137 -13.61 -14.06 5.80
N LEU A 138 -12.44 -14.70 5.78
CA LEU A 138 -11.96 -15.53 4.69
C LEU A 138 -11.89 -17.00 5.11
N GLU A 139 -11.33 -17.30 6.31
CA GLU A 139 -11.20 -18.67 6.80
C GLU A 139 -11.71 -18.81 8.23
N PHE A 140 -12.40 -19.93 8.48
CA PHE A 140 -12.90 -20.32 9.80
C PHE A 140 -12.23 -21.60 10.29
N LYS A 141 -11.86 -21.62 11.57
CA LYS A 141 -11.44 -22.81 12.30
C LYS A 141 -12.13 -22.84 13.64
N ASP A 142 -12.77 -23.96 13.97
CA ASP A 142 -13.48 -24.15 15.25
C ASP A 142 -14.48 -23.02 15.57
N ARG A 143 -15.22 -22.53 14.56
CA ARG A 143 -16.19 -21.43 14.64
C ARG A 143 -15.57 -20.04 14.87
N LYS A 144 -14.26 -19.91 14.86
CA LYS A 144 -13.56 -18.65 14.93
C LYS A 144 -12.98 -18.28 13.57
N VAL A 145 -12.89 -17.00 13.28
CA VAL A 145 -12.24 -16.49 12.08
C VAL A 145 -10.74 -16.40 12.33
N VAL A 146 -9.96 -17.13 11.55
CA VAL A 146 -8.50 -17.18 11.65
C VAL A 146 -7.79 -16.39 10.55
N GLU A 147 -8.53 -16.08 9.46
CA GLU A 147 -8.04 -15.26 8.35
C GLU A 147 -9.16 -14.34 7.88
N PHE A 148 -8.87 -13.06 7.69
CA PHE A 148 -9.86 -12.08 7.30
C PHE A 148 -9.24 -10.86 6.61
N LEU A 149 -10.07 -10.14 5.88
CA LEU A 149 -9.75 -8.79 5.45
C LEU A 149 -10.34 -7.78 6.47
N LEU A 150 -9.53 -6.81 6.83
CA LEU A 150 -10.00 -5.62 7.53
C LEU A 150 -10.19 -4.52 6.48
N VAL A 151 -11.35 -3.88 6.49
CA VAL A 151 -11.74 -2.85 5.52
C VAL A 151 -12.30 -1.61 6.21
N PRO A 152 -12.16 -0.41 5.62
CA PRO A 152 -12.58 0.85 6.25
C PRO A 152 -14.10 1.04 6.31
N THR A 153 -14.83 0.43 5.37
CA THR A 153 -16.27 0.61 5.21
C THR A 153 -16.96 -0.69 4.84
N VAL A 154 -18.19 -0.87 5.28
CA VAL A 154 -19.05 -1.97 4.84
C VAL A 154 -19.74 -1.64 3.53
N GLY A 155 -20.04 -2.69 2.73
CA GLY A 155 -20.91 -2.56 1.56
C GLY A 155 -20.20 -2.01 0.31
N ALA A 156 -18.90 -2.21 0.17
CA ALA A 156 -18.18 -2.06 -1.09
C ALA A 156 -18.72 -3.08 -2.10
N CYS A 157 -19.95 -2.90 -2.55
CA CYS A 157 -20.66 -3.71 -3.52
C CYS A 157 -21.12 -2.81 -4.67
N ILE A 158 -22.13 -3.19 -5.42
CA ILE A 158 -22.62 -2.67 -6.69
C ILE A 158 -22.70 -1.13 -6.82
N HIS A 159 -22.79 -0.38 -5.73
CA HIS A 159 -22.98 1.09 -5.73
C HIS A 159 -21.78 1.88 -5.19
N THR A 160 -20.83 1.22 -4.55
CA THR A 160 -19.61 1.87 -4.02
C THR A 160 -18.39 1.12 -4.59
N PRO A 161 -17.47 1.80 -5.27
CA PRO A 161 -16.27 1.14 -5.76
C PRO A 161 -15.50 0.51 -4.60
N PRO A 162 -14.83 -0.62 -4.82
CA PRO A 162 -14.00 -1.25 -3.80
C PRO A 162 -12.89 -0.29 -3.36
N PRO A 163 -12.45 -0.35 -2.10
CA PRO A 163 -11.33 0.43 -1.63
C PRO A 163 -10.07 0.07 -2.45
N PRO A 164 -9.13 1.02 -2.63
CA PRO A 164 -7.85 0.72 -3.25
C PRO A 164 -7.10 -0.36 -2.48
N ALA A 165 -6.17 -1.05 -3.14
CA ALA A 165 -5.47 -2.20 -2.57
C ALA A 165 -4.75 -1.87 -1.24
N ASN A 166 -4.19 -0.67 -1.11
CA ASN A 166 -3.54 -0.20 0.12
C ASN A 166 -4.53 0.26 1.21
N GLN A 167 -5.82 0.11 1.00
CA GLN A 167 -6.89 0.34 1.99
C GLN A 167 -7.60 -0.97 2.35
N VAL A 168 -6.94 -2.12 2.14
CA VAL A 168 -7.39 -3.45 2.57
C VAL A 168 -6.23 -4.11 3.32
N VAL A 169 -6.48 -4.55 4.55
CA VAL A 169 -5.46 -5.24 5.35
C VAL A 169 -5.82 -6.72 5.45
N HIS A 170 -4.94 -7.59 4.97
CA HIS A 170 -5.06 -9.03 5.15
C HIS A 170 -4.50 -9.42 6.52
N VAL A 171 -5.31 -10.05 7.35
CA VAL A 171 -4.96 -10.45 8.70
C VAL A 171 -5.00 -11.96 8.82
N VAL A 172 -3.90 -12.55 9.32
CA VAL A 172 -3.81 -13.96 9.70
C VAL A 172 -3.64 -14.03 11.21
N TYR A 173 -4.59 -14.63 11.92
CA TYR A 173 -4.61 -14.74 13.36
C TYR A 173 -4.99 -16.16 13.81
N PRO A 174 -4.01 -17.05 14.07
CA PRO A 174 -4.25 -18.48 14.32
C PRO A 174 -5.11 -18.80 15.52
N GLU A 175 -5.14 -17.94 16.57
CA GLU A 175 -6.00 -18.10 17.74
C GLU A 175 -7.48 -17.86 17.41
N GLY A 176 -7.74 -17.14 16.33
CA GLY A 176 -9.06 -16.81 15.84
C GLY A 176 -9.84 -15.84 16.69
N ILE A 177 -10.71 -15.07 16.04
CA ILE A 177 -11.64 -14.14 16.69
C ILE A 177 -13.10 -14.62 16.50
N GLU A 178 -13.94 -14.31 17.49
CA GLU A 178 -15.38 -14.51 17.35
C GLU A 178 -15.97 -13.34 16.58
N VAL A 179 -16.80 -13.66 15.57
CA VAL A 179 -17.50 -12.65 14.77
C VAL A 179 -18.99 -12.91 14.82
N ASN A 180 -19.80 -11.88 14.98
CA ASN A 180 -21.26 -11.98 15.09
C ASN A 180 -21.98 -11.81 13.75
N GLY A 181 -21.26 -11.85 12.63
CA GLY A 181 -21.78 -11.72 11.28
C GLY A 181 -20.75 -11.17 10.30
N LEU A 182 -21.17 -11.03 9.04
CA LEU A 182 -20.39 -10.32 8.04
C LEU A 182 -20.28 -8.85 8.46
N PHE A 183 -19.06 -8.29 8.35
CA PHE A 183 -18.76 -6.91 8.72
C PHE A 183 -18.96 -6.58 10.22
N THR A 184 -18.44 -7.42 11.08
CA THR A 184 -18.31 -7.12 12.50
C THR A 184 -17.26 -5.99 12.69
N PRO A 185 -17.58 -4.87 13.41
CA PRO A 185 -16.64 -3.79 13.68
C PRO A 185 -15.59 -4.18 14.74
#